data_13af70eb043a71b387503a4bc055d90a
#
_entry.id   13af70eb043a71b387503a4bc055d90a
#
_cell.length_a   1.000
_cell.length_b   1.000
_cell.length_c   1.000
_cell.angle_alpha   90.00
_cell.angle_beta   90.00
_cell.angle_gamma   90.00
#
_symmetry.space_group_name_H-M   'P 1'
#
loop_
_entity.id
_entity.type
_entity.pdbx_description
1 polymer ?
#
loop_
_entity_poly.entity_id
_entity_poly.type
_entity_poly.pdbx_seq_one_letter_code
_entity_poly.pdbx_strand_id
1 'polypeptide(L)'
;MKFIAIGELMLRLSPPNYEKIVTTHNFIVNYGGAEANVAVSLANLGVDSTFFTVLPNTDLGKSCINYLKANDVHTKHIIKSDGRMGLYYLEEGVSVRPSQVIYDRGSSAFAEYDYKDVDFENILKDYDWLHLSGITPALSYNCRRLIDKAIKAAKKLGLTVSFDPNFRSTLWSFETARDVLSRYLPYVDVLIGIEPIHVYNADGTDVKDGLTMDPSFEDMDRVFRAIDEQYHMKAIARTCLLYTSPSPRDT
;
A
#
# COMPACT_ATOMS: atom_id res chain seq x y z
N MET A 1 7.07 17.81 -9.91
CA MET A 1 5.93 16.98 -9.46
C MET A 1 6.11 16.74 -7.98
N LYS A 2 5.13 17.14 -7.18
CA LYS A 2 5.09 16.93 -5.73
C LYS A 2 4.17 15.75 -5.44
N PHE A 3 4.75 14.72 -4.84
CA PHE A 3 4.10 13.46 -4.56
C PHE A 3 3.82 13.30 -3.06
N ILE A 4 2.66 12.75 -2.71
CA ILE A 4 2.33 12.34 -1.35
C ILE A 4 1.74 10.94 -1.34
N ALA A 5 2.22 10.11 -0.41
CA ALA A 5 1.62 8.82 -0.11
C ALA A 5 1.04 8.81 1.32
N ILE A 6 -0.06 8.09 1.51
CA ILE A 6 -0.75 7.97 2.79
C ILE A 6 -0.85 6.49 3.17
N GLY A 7 -0.30 6.12 4.34
CA GLY A 7 -0.36 4.75 4.81
C GLY A 7 0.30 4.53 6.17
N GLU A 8 0.35 3.28 6.60
CA GLU A 8 1.02 2.90 7.85
C GLU A 8 2.50 2.59 7.62
N LEU A 9 3.35 3.14 8.47
CA LEU A 9 4.75 2.75 8.58
C LEU A 9 4.96 1.91 9.84
N MET A 10 5.53 0.73 9.68
CA MET A 10 5.78 -0.23 10.77
C MET A 10 7.27 -0.46 10.97
N LEU A 11 7.64 -0.91 12.16
CA LEU A 11 8.95 -1.51 12.37
C LEU A 11 8.93 -2.96 11.87
N ARG A 12 9.93 -3.33 11.09
CA ARG A 12 10.24 -4.70 10.70
C ARG A 12 11.40 -5.23 11.53
N LEU A 13 11.17 -6.34 12.20
CA LEU A 13 12.16 -7.02 13.02
C LEU A 13 12.55 -8.34 12.32
N SER A 14 13.80 -8.46 11.90
CA SER A 14 14.30 -9.65 11.21
C SER A 14 15.45 -10.27 12.00
N PRO A 15 15.43 -11.58 12.27
CA PRO A 15 16.61 -12.28 12.79
C PRO A 15 17.81 -12.10 11.85
N PRO A 16 19.04 -11.93 12.37
CA PRO A 16 20.23 -11.90 11.53
C PRO A 16 20.55 -13.28 10.94
N ASN A 17 21.35 -13.31 9.87
CA ASN A 17 21.99 -14.53 9.34
C ASN A 17 21.01 -15.68 9.03
N TYR A 18 19.77 -15.38 8.59
CA TYR A 18 18.73 -16.39 8.33
C TYR A 18 18.36 -17.25 9.55
N GLU A 19 18.59 -16.75 10.75
CA GLU A 19 18.16 -17.44 11.98
C GLU A 19 16.62 -17.54 12.02
N LYS A 20 16.13 -18.49 12.80
CA LYS A 20 14.69 -18.59 13.09
C LYS A 20 14.31 -17.65 14.23
N ILE A 21 13.10 -17.07 14.15
CA ILE A 21 12.55 -16.24 15.24
C ILE A 21 12.56 -17.00 16.57
N VAL A 22 12.24 -18.29 16.56
CA VAL A 22 12.16 -19.13 17.77
C VAL A 22 13.52 -19.35 18.47
N THR A 23 14.63 -19.12 17.79
CA THR A 23 15.99 -19.37 18.34
C THR A 23 16.85 -18.12 18.42
N THR A 24 16.45 -17.03 17.77
CA THR A 24 17.25 -15.80 17.77
C THR A 24 17.20 -15.08 19.11
N HIS A 25 18.29 -14.41 19.48
CA HIS A 25 18.36 -13.50 20.62
C HIS A 25 18.48 -12.03 20.16
N ASN A 26 18.58 -11.77 18.86
CA ASN A 26 18.79 -10.44 18.29
C ASN A 26 17.86 -10.20 17.10
N PHE A 27 17.47 -8.95 16.91
CA PHE A 27 16.72 -8.53 15.75
C PHE A 27 17.37 -7.30 15.09
N ILE A 28 17.45 -7.34 13.77
CA ILE A 28 17.78 -6.19 12.95
C ILE A 28 16.49 -5.39 12.76
N VAL A 29 16.55 -4.10 13.10
CA VAL A 29 15.43 -3.19 12.95
C VAL A 29 15.47 -2.57 11.56
N ASN A 30 14.38 -2.72 10.83
CA ASN A 30 14.11 -2.05 9.57
C ASN A 30 12.72 -1.39 9.63
N TYR A 31 12.34 -0.71 8.54
CA TYR A 31 11.06 -0.05 8.45
C TYR A 31 10.34 -0.52 7.18
N GLY A 32 9.02 -0.61 7.21
CA GLY A 32 8.25 -1.05 6.05
C GLY A 32 6.80 -0.61 6.11
N GLY A 33 6.26 -0.34 4.95
CA GLY A 33 4.88 0.01 4.68
C GLY A 33 4.72 0.13 3.17
N ALA A 34 3.62 -0.36 2.60
CA ALA A 34 3.46 -0.39 1.15
C ALA A 34 3.64 1.00 0.55
N GLU A 35 2.89 1.97 1.05
CA GLU A 35 2.91 3.35 0.56
C GLU A 35 4.20 4.09 0.97
N ALA A 36 4.77 3.77 2.14
CA ALA A 36 6.04 4.32 2.58
C ALA A 36 7.20 3.87 1.68
N ASN A 37 7.21 2.60 1.26
CA ASN A 37 8.21 2.08 0.34
C ASN A 37 8.15 2.79 -1.02
N VAL A 38 6.94 3.10 -1.52
CA VAL A 38 6.77 3.89 -2.75
C VAL A 38 7.30 5.30 -2.55
N ALA A 39 6.99 5.97 -1.43
CA ALA A 39 7.49 7.30 -1.13
C ALA A 39 9.02 7.35 -1.07
N VAL A 40 9.65 6.39 -0.39
CA VAL A 40 11.12 6.25 -0.31
C VAL A 40 11.74 5.98 -1.69
N SER A 41 11.15 5.05 -2.46
CA SER A 41 11.66 4.74 -3.80
C SER A 41 11.62 5.95 -4.73
N LEU A 42 10.53 6.71 -4.70
CA LEU A 42 10.39 7.92 -5.51
C LEU A 42 11.34 9.04 -5.06
N ALA A 43 11.55 9.22 -3.76
CA ALA A 43 12.55 10.16 -3.24
C ALA A 43 13.96 9.81 -3.74
N ASN A 44 14.36 8.54 -3.68
CA ASN A 44 15.63 8.06 -4.21
C ASN A 44 15.78 8.24 -5.74
N LEU A 45 14.66 8.34 -6.46
CA LEU A 45 14.62 8.67 -7.90
C LEU A 45 14.55 10.19 -8.16
N GLY A 46 14.67 11.03 -7.12
CA GLY A 46 14.69 12.49 -7.24
C GLY A 46 13.32 13.15 -7.32
N VAL A 47 12.23 12.43 -6.97
CA VAL A 47 10.88 13.02 -6.88
C VAL A 47 10.71 13.71 -5.51
N ASP A 48 10.12 14.91 -5.50
CA ASP A 48 9.71 15.61 -4.27
C ASP A 48 8.61 14.81 -3.56
N SER A 49 9.02 13.93 -2.63
CA SER A 49 8.19 12.89 -2.02
C SER A 49 7.87 13.20 -0.57
N THR A 50 6.60 13.08 -0.21
CA THR A 50 6.09 13.27 1.15
C THR A 50 5.34 12.02 1.61
N PHE A 51 5.40 11.74 2.91
CA PHE A 51 4.63 10.66 3.50
C PHE A 51 3.73 11.18 4.63
N PHE A 52 2.44 10.85 4.54
CA PHE A 52 1.47 11.08 5.61
C PHE A 52 1.22 9.79 6.38
N THR A 53 1.36 9.86 7.69
CA THR A 53 1.04 8.75 8.61
C THR A 53 0.76 9.28 10.01
N VAL A 54 0.30 8.39 10.89
CA VAL A 54 0.21 8.65 12.33
C VAL A 54 1.17 7.71 13.05
N LEU A 55 2.03 8.28 13.89
CA LEU A 55 3.03 7.55 14.65
C LEU A 55 2.86 7.77 16.16
N PRO A 56 3.23 6.81 17.01
CA PRO A 56 3.21 7.02 18.44
C PRO A 56 4.21 8.12 18.85
N ASN A 57 3.85 8.91 19.86
CA ASN A 57 4.72 9.95 20.41
C ASN A 57 5.78 9.34 21.35
N THR A 58 6.57 8.42 20.82
CA THR A 58 7.64 7.68 21.50
C THR A 58 8.93 7.73 20.70
N ASP A 59 10.01 7.18 21.26
CA ASP A 59 11.29 7.08 20.53
C ASP A 59 11.20 6.13 19.31
N LEU A 60 10.31 5.13 19.33
CA LEU A 60 10.01 4.31 18.15
C LEU A 60 9.39 5.15 17.02
N GLY A 61 8.43 6.02 17.32
CA GLY A 61 7.87 6.93 16.32
C GLY A 61 8.92 7.94 15.81
N LYS A 62 9.79 8.44 16.68
CA LYS A 62 10.92 9.31 16.27
C LYS A 62 11.88 8.58 15.33
N SER A 63 12.19 7.31 15.60
CA SER A 63 13.08 6.51 14.75
C SER A 63 12.50 6.33 13.33
N CYS A 64 11.18 6.15 13.21
CA CYS A 64 10.48 6.10 11.92
C CYS A 64 10.62 7.44 11.16
N ILE A 65 10.44 8.56 11.85
CA ILE A 65 10.62 9.90 11.24
C ILE A 65 12.07 10.08 10.76
N ASN A 66 13.05 9.65 11.55
CA ASN A 66 14.45 9.73 11.16
C ASN A 66 14.78 8.87 9.96
N TYR A 67 14.20 7.65 9.87
CA TYR A 67 14.31 6.79 8.70
C TYR A 67 13.78 7.46 7.42
N LEU A 68 12.59 8.05 7.48
CA LEU A 68 12.01 8.75 6.33
C LEU A 68 12.88 9.93 5.89
N LYS A 69 13.35 10.75 6.85
CA LYS A 69 14.24 11.88 6.57
C LYS A 69 15.60 11.46 5.99
N ALA A 70 16.16 10.35 6.47
CA ALA A 70 17.41 9.80 5.96
C ALA A 70 17.29 9.30 4.51
N ASN A 71 16.06 9.09 4.03
CA ASN A 71 15.73 8.72 2.65
C ASN A 71 15.07 9.88 1.87
N ASP A 72 15.32 11.12 2.27
CA ASP A 72 14.82 12.33 1.62
C ASP A 72 13.30 12.43 1.46
N VAL A 73 12.53 11.73 2.32
CA VAL A 73 11.07 11.84 2.37
C VAL A 73 10.64 12.92 3.34
N HIS A 74 9.83 13.85 2.87
CA HIS A 74 9.27 14.91 3.70
C HIS A 74 8.27 14.38 4.72
N THR A 75 8.40 14.84 5.99
CA THR A 75 7.65 14.32 7.14
C THR A 75 6.73 15.37 7.79
N LYS A 76 6.47 16.49 7.09
CA LYS A 76 5.71 17.64 7.64
C LYS A 76 4.26 17.33 8.01
N HIS A 77 3.68 16.27 7.44
CA HIS A 77 2.30 15.87 7.68
C HIS A 77 2.17 14.63 8.58
N ILE A 78 3.25 14.21 9.25
CA ILE A 78 3.18 13.14 10.23
C ILE A 78 2.50 13.63 11.51
N ILE A 79 1.44 12.96 11.89
CA ILE A 79 0.71 13.21 13.14
C ILE A 79 1.34 12.33 14.23
N LYS A 80 1.56 12.93 15.40
CA LYS A 80 1.96 12.19 16.61
C LYS A 80 0.73 11.98 17.47
N SER A 81 0.52 10.74 17.91
CA SER A 81 -0.62 10.36 18.73
C SER A 81 -0.19 9.41 19.84
N ASP A 82 -1.06 9.21 20.80
CA ASP A 82 -0.91 8.12 21.74
C ASP A 82 -1.15 6.77 21.02
N GLY A 83 -0.71 5.68 21.64
CA GLY A 83 -0.88 4.33 21.09
C GLY A 83 0.45 3.63 20.82
N ARG A 84 0.35 2.49 20.17
CA ARG A 84 1.52 1.63 19.90
C ARG A 84 2.00 1.75 18.46
N MET A 85 3.26 1.40 18.27
CA MET A 85 3.82 1.19 16.93
C MET A 85 3.33 -0.15 16.37
N GLY A 86 2.92 -0.15 15.10
CA GLY A 86 2.71 -1.40 14.36
C GLY A 86 4.05 -2.09 14.09
N LEU A 87 4.09 -3.41 14.30
CA LEU A 87 5.29 -4.24 14.11
C LEU A 87 4.98 -5.38 13.14
N TYR A 88 6.02 -5.89 12.48
CA TYR A 88 6.01 -7.22 11.91
C TYR A 88 7.39 -7.86 11.99
N TYR A 89 7.38 -9.19 12.10
CA TYR A 89 8.57 -10.00 12.13
C TYR A 89 8.72 -10.67 10.77
N LEU A 90 9.92 -10.58 10.21
CA LEU A 90 10.25 -11.26 8.96
C LEU A 90 11.37 -12.27 9.23
N GLU A 91 11.02 -13.55 9.19
CA GLU A 91 11.98 -14.63 9.09
C GLU A 91 12.35 -14.84 7.63
N GLU A 92 13.57 -14.50 7.25
CA GLU A 92 14.01 -14.64 5.88
C GLU A 92 14.17 -16.12 5.50
N GLY A 93 13.66 -16.48 4.33
CA GLY A 93 13.82 -17.82 3.78
C GLY A 93 15.25 -18.07 3.32
N VAL A 94 15.66 -19.34 3.36
CA VAL A 94 16.94 -19.79 2.83
C VAL A 94 16.81 -21.19 2.25
N SER A 95 17.34 -21.39 1.05
CA SER A 95 17.22 -22.66 0.32
C SER A 95 15.75 -23.07 0.15
N VAL A 96 15.36 -24.24 0.61
CA VAL A 96 13.99 -24.76 0.54
C VAL A 96 13.04 -24.21 1.61
N ARG A 97 13.56 -23.46 2.59
CA ARG A 97 12.74 -22.85 3.63
C ARG A 97 12.13 -21.54 3.13
N PRO A 98 10.80 -21.40 3.06
CA PRO A 98 10.17 -20.16 2.67
C PRO A 98 10.35 -19.09 3.74
N SER A 99 10.24 -17.82 3.33
CA SER A 99 10.13 -16.70 4.26
C SER A 99 8.80 -16.76 5.02
N GLN A 100 8.83 -16.32 6.29
CA GLN A 100 7.64 -16.21 7.13
C GLN A 100 7.48 -14.80 7.65
N VAL A 101 6.24 -14.27 7.60
CA VAL A 101 5.91 -12.96 8.15
C VAL A 101 4.87 -13.13 9.25
N ILE A 102 5.15 -12.54 10.42
CA ILE A 102 4.23 -12.49 11.56
C ILE A 102 3.89 -11.02 11.81
N TYR A 103 2.61 -10.66 11.68
CA TYR A 103 2.16 -9.30 11.93
C TYR A 103 1.71 -9.11 13.38
N ASP A 104 2.20 -8.05 14.00
CA ASP A 104 1.77 -7.52 15.30
C ASP A 104 1.43 -6.03 15.11
N ARG A 105 0.36 -5.74 14.36
CA ARG A 105 -0.06 -4.38 13.98
C ARG A 105 -1.47 -3.99 14.45
N GLY A 106 -2.18 -4.88 15.11
CA GLY A 106 -3.51 -4.59 15.65
C GLY A 106 -3.46 -3.39 16.59
N SER A 107 -4.48 -2.54 16.53
CA SER A 107 -4.62 -1.34 17.38
C SER A 107 -3.37 -0.44 17.40
N SER A 108 -2.70 -0.29 16.25
CA SER A 108 -1.61 0.66 16.12
C SER A 108 -2.12 2.10 16.20
N ALA A 109 -1.24 3.05 16.54
CA ALA A 109 -1.58 4.48 16.56
C ALA A 109 -2.20 4.95 15.23
N PHE A 110 -1.72 4.42 14.09
CA PHE A 110 -2.30 4.70 12.78
C PHE A 110 -3.71 4.14 12.62
N ALA A 111 -3.94 2.89 13.02
CA ALA A 111 -5.24 2.22 12.85
C ALA A 111 -6.34 2.79 13.75
N GLU A 112 -5.99 3.24 14.97
CA GLU A 112 -6.94 3.74 15.95
C GLU A 112 -7.20 5.24 15.88
N TYR A 113 -6.36 6.01 15.17
CA TYR A 113 -6.51 7.46 15.11
C TYR A 113 -7.85 7.88 14.51
N ASP A 114 -8.53 8.85 15.13
CA ASP A 114 -9.77 9.42 14.58
C ASP A 114 -9.46 10.54 13.57
N TYR A 115 -9.61 10.23 12.30
CA TYR A 115 -9.33 11.14 11.18
C TYR A 115 -10.46 12.17 10.91
N LYS A 116 -11.47 12.28 11.78
CA LYS A 116 -12.65 13.14 11.52
C LYS A 116 -12.28 14.61 11.32
N ASP A 117 -11.32 15.12 12.09
CA ASP A 117 -10.92 16.54 12.09
C ASP A 117 -9.69 16.82 11.20
N VAL A 118 -9.16 15.79 10.50
CA VAL A 118 -8.05 15.98 9.56
C VAL A 118 -8.56 16.67 8.30
N ASP A 119 -7.98 17.84 7.98
CA ASP A 119 -8.29 18.62 6.78
C ASP A 119 -7.40 18.20 5.61
N PHE A 120 -7.88 17.21 4.83
CA PHE A 120 -7.15 16.71 3.67
C PHE A 120 -7.12 17.70 2.51
N GLU A 121 -8.07 18.62 2.36
CA GLU A 121 -7.99 19.67 1.32
C GLU A 121 -6.79 20.60 1.60
N ASN A 122 -6.60 21.00 2.85
CA ASN A 122 -5.45 21.82 3.22
C ASN A 122 -4.12 21.06 3.14
N ILE A 123 -4.10 19.75 3.48
CA ILE A 123 -2.89 18.92 3.37
C ILE A 123 -2.49 18.74 1.90
N LEU A 124 -3.46 18.44 1.01
CA LEU A 124 -3.21 18.01 -0.36
C LEU A 124 -3.09 19.15 -1.38
N LYS A 125 -3.46 20.39 -1.05
CA LYS A 125 -3.54 21.52 -1.99
C LYS A 125 -2.25 21.86 -2.74
N ASP A 126 -1.09 21.50 -2.18
CA ASP A 126 0.22 21.80 -2.76
C ASP A 126 0.87 20.60 -3.48
N TYR A 127 0.11 19.50 -3.68
CA TYR A 127 0.58 18.29 -4.32
C TYR A 127 -0.05 18.07 -5.69
N ASP A 128 0.68 17.34 -6.54
CA ASP A 128 0.24 16.96 -7.88
C ASP A 128 -0.29 15.52 -7.91
N TRP A 129 0.17 14.67 -6.98
CA TRP A 129 -0.07 13.23 -7.00
C TRP A 129 -0.29 12.67 -5.61
N LEU A 130 -1.37 11.89 -5.45
CA LEU A 130 -1.67 11.11 -4.25
C LEU A 130 -1.55 9.61 -4.54
N HIS A 131 -0.79 8.88 -3.71
CA HIS A 131 -0.72 7.42 -3.76
C HIS A 131 -1.35 6.78 -2.53
N LEU A 132 -2.18 5.77 -2.77
CA LEU A 132 -2.92 5.01 -1.76
C LEU A 132 -2.82 3.51 -2.04
N SER A 133 -3.05 2.68 -1.01
CA SER A 133 -3.23 1.24 -1.20
C SER A 133 -4.44 0.67 -0.47
N GLY A 134 -4.88 -0.51 -0.90
CA GLY A 134 -5.97 -1.26 -0.29
C GLY A 134 -5.62 -1.86 1.07
N ILE A 135 -4.36 -1.82 1.52
CA ILE A 135 -3.99 -2.23 2.88
C ILE A 135 -4.60 -1.27 3.91
N THR A 136 -4.48 0.03 3.67
CA THR A 136 -4.94 1.04 4.63
C THR A 136 -6.41 0.88 5.02
N PRO A 137 -7.40 0.79 4.10
CA PRO A 137 -8.81 0.64 4.49
C PRO A 137 -9.14 -0.73 5.12
N ALA A 138 -8.24 -1.72 5.01
CA ALA A 138 -8.40 -3.01 5.65
C ALA A 138 -8.09 -3.00 7.14
N LEU A 139 -7.32 -2.01 7.63
CA LEU A 139 -6.82 -1.98 9.00
C LEU A 139 -7.90 -1.66 10.03
N SER A 140 -8.78 -0.71 9.73
CA SER A 140 -9.84 -0.28 10.65
C SER A 140 -10.93 0.52 9.95
N TYR A 141 -12.03 0.76 10.67
CA TYR A 141 -13.07 1.70 10.21
C TYR A 141 -12.54 3.13 10.08
N ASN A 142 -11.69 3.57 11.00
CA ASN A 142 -11.06 4.90 10.95
C ASN A 142 -10.18 5.05 9.71
N CYS A 143 -9.43 4.00 9.34
CA CYS A 143 -8.64 3.98 8.13
C CYS A 143 -9.49 4.02 6.84
N ARG A 144 -10.68 3.41 6.82
CA ARG A 144 -11.63 3.56 5.70
C ARG A 144 -12.07 5.01 5.56
N ARG A 145 -12.43 5.67 6.67
CA ARG A 145 -12.77 7.11 6.67
C ARG A 145 -11.62 7.99 6.21
N LEU A 146 -10.37 7.65 6.60
CA LEU A 146 -9.18 8.31 6.12
C LEU A 146 -9.11 8.29 4.59
N ILE A 147 -9.21 7.09 3.99
CA ILE A 147 -9.13 6.94 2.53
C ILE A 147 -10.29 7.66 1.83
N ASP A 148 -11.53 7.51 2.34
CA ASP A 148 -12.70 8.20 1.80
C ASP A 148 -12.54 9.74 1.76
N LYS A 149 -11.97 10.32 2.82
CA LYS A 149 -11.70 11.76 2.89
C LYS A 149 -10.57 12.18 1.96
N ALA A 150 -9.45 11.47 2.01
CA ALA A 150 -8.25 11.81 1.24
C ALA A 150 -8.49 11.72 -0.27
N ILE A 151 -9.13 10.62 -0.74
CA ILE A 151 -9.36 10.41 -2.17
C ILE A 151 -10.34 11.43 -2.76
N LYS A 152 -11.40 11.78 -2.02
CA LYS A 152 -12.36 12.82 -2.42
C LYS A 152 -11.73 14.21 -2.45
N ALA A 153 -10.90 14.54 -1.46
CA ALA A 153 -10.17 15.80 -1.43
C ALA A 153 -9.18 15.90 -2.61
N ALA A 154 -8.43 14.83 -2.89
CA ALA A 154 -7.53 14.77 -4.03
C ALA A 154 -8.26 15.01 -5.36
N LYS A 155 -9.41 14.35 -5.57
CA LYS A 155 -10.21 14.52 -6.79
C LYS A 155 -10.75 15.94 -6.92
N LYS A 156 -11.23 16.54 -5.82
CA LYS A 156 -11.72 17.94 -5.79
C LYS A 156 -10.61 18.93 -6.16
N LEU A 157 -9.38 18.67 -5.74
CA LEU A 157 -8.20 19.49 -6.01
C LEU A 157 -7.54 19.20 -7.37
N GLY A 158 -8.01 18.18 -8.10
CA GLY A 158 -7.48 17.80 -9.41
C GLY A 158 -6.14 17.03 -9.38
N LEU A 159 -5.78 16.43 -8.25
CA LEU A 159 -4.58 15.59 -8.17
C LEU A 159 -4.75 14.33 -9.03
N THR A 160 -3.64 13.83 -9.53
CA THR A 160 -3.59 12.45 -10.05
C THR A 160 -3.57 11.48 -8.87
N VAL A 161 -4.47 10.50 -8.88
CA VAL A 161 -4.58 9.49 -7.83
C VAL A 161 -4.11 8.15 -8.35
N SER A 162 -3.06 7.57 -7.75
CA SER A 162 -2.66 6.18 -7.97
C SER A 162 -3.10 5.29 -6.82
N PHE A 163 -3.57 4.09 -7.15
CA PHE A 163 -4.10 3.14 -6.19
C PHE A 163 -3.59 1.72 -6.47
N ASP A 164 -3.04 1.07 -5.44
CA ASP A 164 -2.69 -0.33 -5.45
C ASP A 164 -3.69 -1.11 -4.59
N PRO A 165 -4.57 -1.95 -5.15
CA PRO A 165 -5.51 -2.76 -4.37
C PRO A 165 -4.84 -3.63 -3.32
N ASN A 166 -3.63 -4.10 -3.55
CA ASN A 166 -2.72 -4.75 -2.60
C ASN A 166 -3.41 -5.70 -1.62
N PHE A 167 -4.26 -6.58 -2.16
CA PHE A 167 -5.07 -7.49 -1.38
C PHE A 167 -4.25 -8.35 -0.42
N ARG A 168 -4.72 -8.46 0.82
CA ARG A 168 -4.12 -9.31 1.86
C ARG A 168 -5.21 -10.13 2.54
N SER A 169 -5.26 -11.43 2.24
CA SER A 169 -6.23 -12.37 2.81
C SER A 169 -6.18 -12.47 4.34
N THR A 170 -5.06 -12.07 4.95
CA THR A 170 -4.89 -12.03 6.42
C THR A 170 -5.60 -10.84 7.07
N LEU A 171 -6.04 -9.83 6.31
CA LEU A 171 -6.71 -8.65 6.84
C LEU A 171 -8.23 -8.69 6.64
N TRP A 172 -8.71 -9.24 5.54
CA TRP A 172 -10.14 -9.31 5.19
C TRP A 172 -10.45 -10.38 4.14
N SER A 173 -11.73 -10.75 4.00
CA SER A 173 -12.13 -11.67 2.95
C SER A 173 -12.02 -11.04 1.56
N PHE A 174 -11.91 -11.89 0.53
CA PHE A 174 -11.82 -11.44 -0.85
C PHE A 174 -13.06 -10.62 -1.25
N GLU A 175 -14.25 -11.04 -0.87
CA GLU A 175 -15.51 -10.37 -1.17
C GLU A 175 -15.57 -8.99 -0.50
N THR A 176 -15.21 -8.92 0.79
CA THR A 176 -15.18 -7.63 1.51
C THR A 176 -14.17 -6.67 0.89
N ALA A 177 -12.98 -7.16 0.53
CA ALA A 177 -11.96 -6.36 -0.14
C ALA A 177 -12.49 -5.85 -1.49
N ARG A 178 -13.08 -6.73 -2.30
CA ARG A 178 -13.66 -6.43 -3.60
C ARG A 178 -14.71 -5.31 -3.51
N ASP A 179 -15.65 -5.45 -2.59
CA ASP A 179 -16.72 -4.46 -2.39
C ASP A 179 -16.20 -3.10 -1.94
N VAL A 180 -15.24 -3.07 -1.02
CA VAL A 180 -14.71 -1.81 -0.47
C VAL A 180 -13.80 -1.13 -1.48
N LEU A 181 -12.86 -1.87 -2.09
CA LEU A 181 -11.84 -1.28 -2.96
C LEU A 181 -12.44 -0.79 -4.29
N SER A 182 -13.45 -1.50 -4.83
CA SER A 182 -14.13 -1.07 -6.05
C SER A 182 -14.82 0.28 -5.92
N ARG A 183 -15.22 0.68 -4.70
CA ARG A 183 -15.84 2.01 -4.46
C ARG A 183 -14.86 3.17 -4.64
N TYR A 184 -13.55 2.92 -4.57
CA TYR A 184 -12.53 3.95 -4.76
C TYR A 184 -12.19 4.20 -6.22
N LEU A 185 -12.42 3.22 -7.11
CA LEU A 185 -12.01 3.27 -8.52
C LEU A 185 -12.53 4.48 -9.31
N PRO A 186 -13.76 5.00 -9.09
CA PRO A 186 -14.21 6.22 -9.76
C PRO A 186 -13.36 7.47 -9.47
N TYR A 187 -12.49 7.40 -8.46
CA TYR A 187 -11.59 8.49 -8.06
C TYR A 187 -10.13 8.24 -8.46
N VAL A 188 -9.83 7.06 -9.04
CA VAL A 188 -8.47 6.62 -9.37
C VAL A 188 -8.14 6.96 -10.82
N ASP A 189 -6.94 7.48 -11.04
CA ASP A 189 -6.40 7.76 -12.37
C ASP A 189 -5.40 6.70 -12.82
N VAL A 190 -4.65 6.10 -11.88
CA VAL A 190 -3.63 5.08 -12.14
C VAL A 190 -3.85 3.88 -11.24
N LEU A 191 -4.15 2.73 -11.83
CA LEU A 191 -4.41 1.49 -11.11
C LEU A 191 -3.19 0.57 -11.20
N ILE A 192 -2.72 0.05 -10.04
CA ILE A 192 -1.57 -0.86 -9.96
C ILE A 192 -2.04 -2.19 -9.38
N GLY A 193 -2.33 -3.16 -10.26
CA GLY A 193 -2.99 -4.41 -9.91
C GLY A 193 -4.49 -4.40 -10.21
N ILE A 194 -5.05 -5.57 -10.49
CA ILE A 194 -6.46 -5.72 -10.91
C ILE A 194 -7.31 -6.55 -9.95
N GLU A 195 -6.70 -7.13 -8.94
CA GLU A 195 -7.43 -7.92 -7.94
C GLU A 195 -7.45 -7.21 -6.59
N PRO A 196 -8.56 -7.27 -5.85
CA PRO A 196 -9.81 -8.02 -6.09
C PRO A 196 -10.96 -7.17 -6.68
N ILE A 197 -10.70 -6.10 -7.40
CA ILE A 197 -11.74 -5.15 -7.86
C ILE A 197 -12.82 -5.80 -8.75
N HIS A 198 -14.02 -5.21 -8.78
CA HIS A 198 -15.08 -5.56 -9.72
C HIS A 198 -14.87 -4.91 -11.08
N VAL A 199 -14.99 -5.70 -12.15
CA VAL A 199 -15.07 -5.23 -13.53
C VAL A 199 -16.17 -6.03 -14.22
N TYR A 200 -17.27 -5.38 -14.58
CA TYR A 200 -18.47 -6.09 -15.04
C TYR A 200 -18.58 -6.14 -16.55
N ASN A 201 -19.00 -7.31 -17.06
CA ASN A 201 -19.58 -7.46 -18.37
C ASN A 201 -21.02 -6.88 -18.41
N ALA A 202 -21.55 -6.71 -19.60
CA ALA A 202 -22.93 -6.22 -19.78
C ALA A 202 -24.01 -7.14 -19.15
N ASP A 203 -23.70 -8.43 -18.97
CA ASP A 203 -24.57 -9.42 -18.32
C ASP A 203 -24.41 -9.47 -16.79
N GLY A 204 -23.52 -8.65 -16.22
CA GLY A 204 -23.26 -8.57 -14.78
C GLY A 204 -22.23 -9.58 -14.25
N THR A 205 -21.63 -10.41 -15.10
CA THR A 205 -20.49 -11.27 -14.72
C THR A 205 -19.19 -10.45 -14.61
N ASP A 206 -18.20 -10.95 -13.87
CA ASP A 206 -16.89 -10.27 -13.82
C ASP A 206 -16.07 -10.61 -15.08
N VAL A 207 -15.52 -9.62 -15.74
CA VAL A 207 -14.65 -9.78 -16.95
C VAL A 207 -13.46 -10.71 -16.67
N LYS A 208 -13.04 -10.80 -15.39
CA LYS A 208 -11.94 -11.64 -14.95
C LYS A 208 -12.32 -13.10 -14.69
N ASP A 209 -13.62 -13.43 -14.75
CA ASP A 209 -14.07 -14.81 -14.57
C ASP A 209 -13.45 -15.72 -15.65
N GLY A 210 -12.86 -16.80 -15.20
CA GLY A 210 -12.16 -17.75 -16.07
C GLY A 210 -10.71 -17.38 -16.41
N LEU A 211 -10.15 -16.28 -15.91
CA LEU A 211 -8.72 -16.01 -16.04
C LEU A 211 -7.89 -17.09 -15.34
N THR A 212 -6.86 -17.56 -16.02
CA THR A 212 -5.87 -18.48 -15.45
C THR A 212 -4.88 -17.72 -14.53
N MET A 213 -4.05 -18.46 -13.80
CA MET A 213 -2.96 -17.87 -13.00
C MET A 213 -1.94 -17.12 -13.86
N ASP A 214 -1.75 -17.57 -15.12
CA ASP A 214 -0.89 -16.95 -16.14
C ASP A 214 -1.74 -16.62 -17.36
N PRO A 215 -2.49 -15.50 -17.34
CA PRO A 215 -3.35 -15.10 -18.43
C PRO A 215 -2.53 -14.60 -19.63
N SER A 216 -3.05 -14.87 -20.84
CA SER A 216 -2.46 -14.36 -22.07
C SER A 216 -2.45 -12.82 -22.14
N PHE A 217 -1.62 -12.26 -23.04
CA PHE A 217 -1.67 -10.82 -23.30
C PHE A 217 -3.04 -10.36 -23.81
N GLU A 218 -3.73 -11.19 -24.60
CA GLU A 218 -5.06 -10.91 -25.13
C GLU A 218 -6.12 -10.86 -24.01
N ASP A 219 -6.05 -11.80 -23.05
CA ASP A 219 -6.90 -11.77 -21.87
C ASP A 219 -6.67 -10.53 -21.04
N MET A 220 -5.42 -10.13 -20.85
CA MET A 220 -5.08 -8.93 -20.10
C MET A 220 -5.50 -7.65 -20.82
N ASP A 221 -5.32 -7.55 -22.13
CA ASP A 221 -5.81 -6.42 -22.93
C ASP A 221 -7.32 -6.27 -22.82
N ARG A 222 -8.08 -7.38 -22.91
CA ARG A 222 -9.54 -7.40 -22.71
C ARG A 222 -9.92 -6.84 -21.32
N VAL A 223 -9.24 -7.30 -20.26
CA VAL A 223 -9.52 -6.82 -18.88
C VAL A 223 -9.17 -5.34 -18.73
N PHE A 224 -8.03 -4.90 -19.26
CA PHE A 224 -7.60 -3.49 -19.16
C PHE A 224 -8.56 -2.57 -19.92
N ARG A 225 -9.02 -2.97 -21.11
CA ARG A 225 -10.05 -2.21 -21.86
C ARG A 225 -11.36 -2.09 -21.08
N ALA A 226 -11.83 -3.19 -20.47
CA ALA A 226 -13.05 -3.18 -19.68
C ALA A 226 -12.91 -2.27 -18.42
N ILE A 227 -11.74 -2.26 -17.78
CA ILE A 227 -11.46 -1.35 -16.66
C ILE A 227 -11.47 0.11 -17.15
N ASP A 228 -10.82 0.39 -18.29
CA ASP A 228 -10.77 1.75 -18.84
C ASP A 228 -12.16 2.24 -19.30
N GLU A 229 -12.92 1.40 -19.95
CA GLU A 229 -14.31 1.71 -20.33
C GLU A 229 -15.21 2.01 -19.13
N GLN A 230 -15.02 1.29 -18.02
CA GLN A 230 -15.83 1.48 -16.81
C GLN A 230 -15.37 2.66 -15.94
N TYR A 231 -14.06 2.92 -15.85
CA TYR A 231 -13.49 3.85 -14.87
C TYR A 231 -12.66 5.00 -15.48
N HIS A 232 -12.35 4.98 -16.78
CA HIS A 232 -11.58 6.01 -17.48
C HIS A 232 -10.18 6.26 -16.87
N MET A 233 -9.39 5.20 -16.75
CA MET A 233 -8.06 5.25 -16.17
C MET A 233 -7.04 5.93 -17.09
N LYS A 234 -6.12 6.73 -16.53
CA LYS A 234 -4.96 7.25 -17.28
C LYS A 234 -3.91 6.17 -17.54
N ALA A 235 -3.78 5.21 -16.62
CA ALA A 235 -2.89 4.08 -16.76
C ALA A 235 -3.34 2.90 -15.88
N ILE A 236 -3.09 1.69 -16.36
CA ILE A 236 -3.29 0.43 -15.63
C ILE A 236 -2.00 -0.36 -15.72
N ALA A 237 -1.47 -0.80 -14.59
CA ALA A 237 -0.27 -1.61 -14.51
C ALA A 237 -0.54 -2.90 -13.73
N ARG A 238 -0.01 -4.02 -14.20
CA ARG A 238 0.03 -5.28 -13.47
C ARG A 238 1.47 -5.75 -13.37
N THR A 239 1.94 -6.01 -12.17
CA THR A 239 3.22 -6.67 -11.97
C THR A 239 3.05 -8.15 -12.28
N CYS A 240 3.91 -8.70 -13.15
CA CYS A 240 3.96 -10.10 -13.51
C CYS A 240 5.42 -10.57 -13.54
N LEU A 241 5.69 -11.75 -12.96
CA LEU A 241 6.96 -12.42 -13.15
C LEU A 241 6.87 -13.25 -14.44
N LEU A 242 7.37 -12.70 -15.55
CA LEU A 242 7.60 -13.48 -16.76
C LEU A 242 8.95 -14.21 -16.60
N TYR A 243 8.91 -15.52 -16.46
CA TYR A 243 10.12 -16.35 -16.47
C TYR A 243 10.68 -16.45 -17.90
N THR A 244 11.33 -15.40 -18.34
CA THR A 244 12.03 -15.38 -19.67
C THR A 244 13.48 -15.83 -19.57
N SER A 245 14.03 -15.97 -18.36
CA SER A 245 15.38 -16.47 -18.08
C SER A 245 15.40 -17.18 -16.74
N PRO A 246 16.23 -18.21 -16.55
CA PRO A 246 16.44 -18.79 -15.23
C PRO A 246 16.84 -17.70 -14.24
N SER A 247 16.15 -17.62 -13.11
CA SER A 247 16.57 -16.75 -12.02
C SER A 247 17.95 -17.20 -11.54
N PRO A 248 18.86 -16.30 -11.11
CA PRO A 248 20.09 -16.69 -10.43
C PRO A 248 19.86 -17.59 -9.20
N ARG A 249 18.62 -17.74 -8.74
CA ARG A 249 18.22 -18.65 -7.67
C ARG A 249 17.87 -20.06 -8.16
N ASP A 250 17.75 -20.25 -9.47
CA ASP A 250 17.43 -21.54 -10.11
C ASP A 250 18.69 -22.26 -10.63
N THR A 251 19.88 -21.68 -10.41
CA THR A 251 21.19 -22.26 -10.68
C THR A 251 21.96 -22.54 -9.32
#